data_b9c57da8a1986ec8f335769edb4a96cf
#
_entry.id   b9c57da8a1986ec8f335769edb4a96cf
#
_cell.length_a   1.000
_cell.length_b   1.000
_cell.length_c   1.000
_cell.angle_alpha   90.00
_cell.angle_beta   90.00
_cell.angle_gamma   90.00
#
_symmetry.space_group_name_H-M   'P 1'
#
loop_
_entity.id
_entity.type
_entity.pdbx_description
1 polymer ?
#
loop_
_entity_poly.entity_id
_entity_poly.type
_entity_poly.pdbx_seq_one_letter_code
_entity_poly.pdbx_strand_id
1 'polypeptide(L)'
;MTEEKKETTLYLVTGAAGFLGGTVCRQLVDEGYRTRAFILPNDPARKYVPEEAEVFEGDLTDMESLKPFFDVPEGMEGIVLHIGSIVTSSPDFNQKVIDVNVGGTKNIIELCLNTPRITKLVYCSSTGAIPEQPKGMAITEIDFFDETKVPGCYAQSKALATQEVLDAVHHRGLNACVVHPSGIMGPGDYAIGEPTQNLIRIINGERPMGIDGDFNLCDVRDLAQGMIGAAKKGRTGECYILANEPVTFKEFCRMVTEESGGKKVKAFLPTFAANIMAHMMEAKAKKSGEKPLMTSFNVYSMDRNNQFDSSKAKEELGYSTRPYEETIHDMVQWLLAEGIIKNEEQEDK
;
A
#
# COMPACT_ATOMS: atom_id res chain seq x y z
N MET A 1 -22.26 -11.93 5.29
CA MET A 1 -22.77 -11.22 6.49
C MET A 1 -24.24 -10.92 6.22
N THR A 2 -25.14 -11.05 7.21
CA THR A 2 -26.57 -10.76 7.05
C THR A 2 -26.79 -9.25 6.89
N GLU A 3 -27.89 -8.82 6.26
CA GLU A 3 -28.21 -7.37 6.12
C GLU A 3 -28.28 -6.67 7.47
N GLU A 4 -28.88 -7.27 8.48
CA GLU A 4 -28.96 -6.75 9.85
C GLU A 4 -27.56 -6.46 10.43
N LYS A 5 -26.55 -7.28 10.13
CA LYS A 5 -25.16 -7.06 10.56
C LYS A 5 -24.47 -5.94 9.79
N LYS A 6 -24.90 -5.65 8.57
CA LYS A 6 -24.40 -4.49 7.81
C LYS A 6 -24.89 -3.17 8.42
N GLU A 7 -26.14 -3.10 8.86
CA GLU A 7 -26.73 -1.91 9.45
C GLU A 7 -26.11 -1.53 10.79
N THR A 8 -25.58 -2.52 11.53
CA THR A 8 -24.97 -2.33 12.86
C THR A 8 -23.45 -2.25 12.84
N THR A 9 -22.79 -2.41 11.69
CA THR A 9 -21.32 -2.32 11.56
C THR A 9 -20.91 -0.98 10.95
N LEU A 10 -20.01 -0.28 11.63
CA LEU A 10 -19.37 0.95 11.16
C LEU A 10 -17.88 0.68 10.86
N TYR A 11 -17.46 0.92 9.64
CA TYR A 11 -16.04 0.86 9.28
C TYR A 11 -15.37 2.23 9.45
N LEU A 12 -14.24 2.26 10.13
CA LEU A 12 -13.42 3.44 10.36
C LEU A 12 -12.12 3.29 9.59
N VAL A 13 -11.95 4.04 8.51
CA VAL A 13 -10.79 3.91 7.60
C VAL A 13 -9.87 5.10 7.76
N THR A 14 -8.62 4.90 8.20
CA THR A 14 -7.60 5.95 8.21
C THR A 14 -6.81 5.96 6.91
N GLY A 15 -6.31 7.13 6.50
CA GLY A 15 -5.64 7.27 5.21
C GLY A 15 -6.61 7.16 4.03
N ALA A 16 -7.87 7.52 4.26
CA ALA A 16 -8.98 7.34 3.33
C ALA A 16 -8.88 8.20 2.05
N ALA A 17 -8.09 9.26 2.04
CA ALA A 17 -7.77 10.04 0.84
C ALA A 17 -6.62 9.41 0.01
N GLY A 18 -5.91 8.42 0.56
CA GLY A 18 -4.82 7.72 -0.12
C GLY A 18 -5.32 6.62 -1.08
N PHE A 19 -4.41 6.08 -1.87
CA PHE A 19 -4.72 5.10 -2.93
C PHE A 19 -5.45 3.86 -2.41
N LEU A 20 -4.86 3.13 -1.46
CA LEU A 20 -5.49 1.94 -0.89
C LEU A 20 -6.70 2.30 0.00
N GLY A 21 -6.56 3.32 0.85
CA GLY A 21 -7.64 3.72 1.77
C GLY A 21 -8.89 4.21 1.05
N GLY A 22 -8.73 4.99 -0.03
CA GLY A 22 -9.83 5.44 -0.88
C GLY A 22 -10.53 4.28 -1.60
N THR A 23 -9.76 3.30 -2.08
CA THR A 23 -10.32 2.10 -2.71
C THR A 23 -11.09 1.24 -1.70
N VAL A 24 -10.57 1.09 -0.48
CA VAL A 24 -11.27 0.39 0.61
C VAL A 24 -12.57 1.11 0.96
N CYS A 25 -12.57 2.44 1.11
CA CYS A 25 -13.78 3.21 1.38
C CYS A 25 -14.83 3.00 0.29
N ARG A 26 -14.44 3.04 -0.99
CA ARG A 26 -15.34 2.85 -2.12
C ARG A 26 -15.98 1.46 -2.10
N GLN A 27 -15.17 0.40 -1.93
CA GLN A 27 -15.70 -0.97 -1.88
C GLN A 27 -16.64 -1.19 -0.68
N LEU A 28 -16.35 -0.61 0.49
CA LEU A 28 -17.22 -0.70 1.65
C LEU A 28 -18.56 0.00 1.41
N VAL A 29 -18.53 1.19 0.82
CA VAL A 29 -19.74 1.96 0.45
C VAL A 29 -20.55 1.20 -0.60
N ASP A 30 -19.90 0.70 -1.65
CA ASP A 30 -20.53 -0.11 -2.71
C ASP A 30 -21.18 -1.39 -2.17
N GLU A 31 -20.58 -1.99 -1.12
CA GLU A 31 -21.16 -3.13 -0.40
C GLU A 31 -22.28 -2.72 0.57
N GLY A 32 -22.57 -1.43 0.73
CA GLY A 32 -23.65 -0.89 1.59
C GLY A 32 -23.27 -0.77 3.06
N TYR A 33 -21.97 -0.71 3.41
CA TYR A 33 -21.53 -0.49 4.79
C TYR A 33 -21.45 1.01 5.13
N ARG A 34 -21.83 1.35 6.34
CA ARG A 34 -21.52 2.68 6.90
C ARG A 34 -20.00 2.81 7.07
N THR A 35 -19.45 3.88 6.49
CA THR A 35 -18.00 4.08 6.43
C THR A 35 -17.64 5.48 6.89
N ARG A 36 -16.68 5.58 7.79
CA ARG A 36 -16.00 6.83 8.16
C ARG A 36 -14.64 6.89 7.50
N ALA A 37 -14.32 8.03 6.94
CA ALA A 37 -13.07 8.33 6.26
C ALA A 37 -12.26 9.35 7.08
N PHE A 38 -11.10 8.95 7.62
CA PHE A 38 -10.18 9.87 8.30
C PHE A 38 -9.08 10.32 7.34
N ILE A 39 -8.98 11.63 7.13
CA ILE A 39 -8.07 12.28 6.20
C ILE A 39 -7.32 13.44 6.87
N LEU A 40 -6.23 13.90 6.26
CA LEU A 40 -5.55 15.11 6.72
C LEU A 40 -6.41 16.35 6.47
N PRO A 41 -6.31 17.40 7.32
CA PRO A 41 -6.97 18.67 7.06
C PRO A 41 -6.52 19.27 5.72
N ASN A 42 -7.50 19.76 4.96
CA ASN A 42 -7.28 20.35 3.62
C ASN A 42 -6.61 19.41 2.61
N ASP A 43 -6.76 18.09 2.75
CA ASP A 43 -6.22 17.12 1.81
C ASP A 43 -6.84 17.34 0.40
N PRO A 44 -6.04 17.62 -0.64
CA PRO A 44 -6.56 17.85 -1.99
C PRO A 44 -7.24 16.61 -2.58
N ALA A 45 -6.91 15.41 -2.08
CA ALA A 45 -7.51 14.16 -2.50
C ALA A 45 -8.87 13.87 -1.83
N ARG A 46 -9.36 14.74 -0.91
CA ARG A 46 -10.69 14.63 -0.32
C ARG A 46 -11.79 14.44 -1.36
N LYS A 47 -11.68 15.09 -2.52
CA LYS A 47 -12.66 15.00 -3.62
C LYS A 47 -12.82 13.60 -4.23
N TYR A 48 -11.89 12.68 -3.93
CA TYR A 48 -11.93 11.29 -4.39
C TYR A 48 -12.45 10.32 -3.33
N VAL A 49 -12.67 10.79 -2.10
CA VAL A 49 -13.37 10.01 -1.07
C VAL A 49 -14.85 9.90 -1.46
N PRO A 50 -15.48 8.71 -1.37
CA PRO A 50 -16.91 8.56 -1.66
C PRO A 50 -17.77 9.55 -0.87
N GLU A 51 -18.78 10.14 -1.51
CA GLU A 51 -19.66 11.12 -0.88
C GLU A 51 -20.50 10.53 0.28
N GLU A 52 -20.79 9.24 0.21
CA GLU A 52 -21.52 8.49 1.21
C GLU A 52 -20.70 8.20 2.49
N ALA A 53 -19.37 8.33 2.42
CA ALA A 53 -18.51 8.17 3.58
C ALA A 53 -18.54 9.43 4.46
N GLU A 54 -18.72 9.23 5.77
CA GLU A 54 -18.64 10.33 6.76
C GLU A 54 -17.17 10.75 6.93
N VAL A 55 -16.82 11.97 6.52
CA VAL A 55 -15.42 12.45 6.51
C VAL A 55 -15.06 13.14 7.83
N PHE A 56 -13.94 12.73 8.42
CA PHE A 56 -13.28 13.33 9.58
C PHE A 56 -11.90 13.83 9.21
N GLU A 57 -11.58 15.06 9.56
CA GLU A 57 -10.27 15.66 9.32
C GLU A 57 -9.45 15.68 10.61
N GLY A 58 -8.17 15.26 10.53
CA GLY A 58 -7.26 15.27 11.67
C GLY A 58 -5.88 14.73 11.32
N ASP A 59 -5.02 14.63 12.32
CA ASP A 59 -3.66 14.09 12.20
C ASP A 59 -3.53 12.85 13.09
N LEU A 60 -2.95 11.76 12.57
CA LEU A 60 -2.70 10.53 13.32
C LEU A 60 -1.82 10.75 14.55
N THR A 61 -0.98 11.79 14.54
CA THR A 61 -0.11 12.16 15.66
C THR A 61 -0.83 12.98 16.74
N ASP A 62 -2.02 13.50 16.45
CA ASP A 62 -2.84 14.25 17.39
C ASP A 62 -4.03 13.41 17.89
N MET A 63 -3.88 12.88 19.10
CA MET A 63 -4.89 12.06 19.77
C MET A 63 -6.26 12.77 19.89
N GLU A 64 -6.27 14.09 20.12
CA GLU A 64 -7.51 14.84 20.27
C GLU A 64 -8.29 14.93 18.96
N SER A 65 -7.59 15.07 17.84
CA SER A 65 -8.21 15.09 16.51
C SER A 65 -8.83 13.75 16.11
N LEU A 66 -8.34 12.65 16.68
CA LEU A 66 -8.84 11.29 16.42
C LEU A 66 -10.12 10.95 17.19
N LYS A 67 -10.35 11.54 18.37
CA LYS A 67 -11.48 11.17 19.25
C LYS A 67 -12.87 11.24 18.58
N PRO A 68 -13.22 12.29 17.80
CA PRO A 68 -14.52 12.34 17.13
C PRO A 68 -14.73 11.22 16.11
N PHE A 69 -13.64 10.80 15.44
CA PHE A 69 -13.66 9.70 14.48
C PHE A 69 -13.99 8.36 15.14
N PHE A 70 -13.56 8.17 16.41
CA PHE A 70 -13.80 6.96 17.21
C PHE A 70 -15.12 6.99 18.00
N ASP A 71 -15.91 8.06 17.94
CA ASP A 71 -17.22 8.11 18.62
C ASP A 71 -18.26 7.26 17.87
N VAL A 72 -18.26 5.96 18.14
CA VAL A 72 -19.16 4.97 17.52
C VAL A 72 -20.56 5.13 18.11
N PRO A 73 -21.61 5.29 17.27
CA PRO A 73 -23.00 5.44 17.73
C PRO A 73 -23.49 4.25 18.56
N GLU A 74 -24.48 4.52 19.44
CA GLU A 74 -25.13 3.47 20.22
C GLU A 74 -25.81 2.45 19.29
N GLY A 75 -25.69 1.16 19.65
CA GLY A 75 -26.24 0.06 18.85
C GLY A 75 -25.35 -0.36 17.65
N MET A 76 -24.21 0.30 17.45
CA MET A 76 -23.25 -0.08 16.41
C MET A 76 -21.96 -0.64 16.99
N GLU A 77 -21.29 -1.49 16.23
CA GLU A 77 -19.90 -1.91 16.46
C GLU A 77 -18.97 -1.27 15.40
N GLY A 78 -17.79 -0.84 15.84
CA GLY A 78 -16.79 -0.22 14.99
C GLY A 78 -15.68 -1.21 14.63
N ILE A 79 -15.28 -1.24 13.37
CA ILE A 79 -14.11 -1.96 12.89
C ILE A 79 -13.14 -0.94 12.27
N VAL A 80 -11.92 -0.88 12.80
CA VAL A 80 -10.90 0.06 12.33
C VAL A 80 -10.03 -0.59 11.27
N LEU A 81 -9.91 0.05 10.11
CA LEU A 81 -8.96 -0.27 9.06
C LEU A 81 -7.88 0.82 9.04
N HIS A 82 -6.76 0.55 9.72
CA HIS A 82 -5.67 1.51 9.86
C HIS A 82 -4.69 1.40 8.69
N ILE A 83 -4.87 2.26 7.67
CA ILE A 83 -4.10 2.28 6.43
C ILE A 83 -3.17 3.51 6.38
N GLY A 84 -3.55 4.59 7.04
CA GLY A 84 -2.83 5.86 7.05
C GLY A 84 -1.36 5.71 7.46
N SER A 85 -0.45 6.11 6.57
CA SER A 85 1.00 6.07 6.81
C SER A 85 1.73 6.96 5.80
N ILE A 86 2.95 7.39 6.15
CA ILE A 86 3.87 8.00 5.20
C ILE A 86 4.67 6.88 4.52
N VAL A 87 4.62 6.83 3.19
CA VAL A 87 5.42 5.93 2.36
C VAL A 87 6.59 6.71 1.76
N THR A 88 7.78 6.16 1.78
CA THR A 88 8.97 6.75 1.17
C THR A 88 9.89 5.67 0.63
N SER A 89 10.48 5.93 -0.55
CA SER A 89 11.56 5.12 -1.14
C SER A 89 12.95 5.61 -0.70
N SER A 90 13.06 6.73 0.05
CA SER A 90 14.34 7.14 0.63
C SER A 90 14.75 6.20 1.76
N PRO A 91 15.97 5.64 1.73
CA PRO A 91 16.47 4.83 2.82
C PRO A 91 16.84 5.65 4.07
N ASP A 92 16.97 6.98 3.92
CA ASP A 92 17.44 7.86 4.98
C ASP A 92 16.42 7.94 6.13
N PHE A 93 16.94 8.09 7.34
CA PHE A 93 16.10 8.30 8.53
C PHE A 93 15.29 9.58 8.41
N ASN A 94 14.00 9.48 8.73
CA ASN A 94 13.07 10.60 8.74
C ASN A 94 12.15 10.52 9.97
N GLN A 95 12.34 11.45 10.91
CA GLN A 95 11.57 11.48 12.16
C GLN A 95 10.07 11.55 11.90
N LYS A 96 9.61 12.31 10.90
CA LYS A 96 8.19 12.42 10.57
C LYS A 96 7.58 11.07 10.16
N VAL A 97 8.36 10.21 9.47
CA VAL A 97 7.91 8.84 9.13
C VAL A 97 7.69 8.02 10.40
N ILE A 98 8.61 8.13 11.37
CA ILE A 98 8.48 7.44 12.65
C ILE A 98 7.30 8.00 13.46
N ASP A 99 7.17 9.31 13.56
CA ASP A 99 6.10 9.95 14.34
C ASP A 99 4.71 9.55 13.81
N VAL A 100 4.52 9.56 12.50
CA VAL A 100 3.23 9.20 11.88
C VAL A 100 3.02 7.68 11.90
N ASN A 101 3.99 6.90 11.41
CA ASN A 101 3.77 5.46 11.20
C ASN A 101 3.79 4.68 12.52
N VAL A 102 4.61 5.06 13.48
CA VAL A 102 4.70 4.39 14.78
C VAL A 102 3.87 5.14 15.83
N GLY A 103 4.09 6.45 15.99
CA GLY A 103 3.35 7.27 16.95
C GLY A 103 1.85 7.30 16.66
N GLY A 104 1.48 7.52 15.38
CA GLY A 104 0.08 7.47 14.93
C GLY A 104 -0.56 6.10 15.17
N THR A 105 0.14 5.00 14.89
CA THR A 105 -0.35 3.64 15.17
C THR A 105 -0.57 3.42 16.66
N LYS A 106 0.32 3.92 17.53
CA LYS A 106 0.12 3.86 18.99
C LYS A 106 -1.15 4.60 19.42
N ASN A 107 -1.42 5.75 18.86
CA ASN A 107 -2.66 6.49 19.14
C ASN A 107 -3.91 5.69 18.72
N ILE A 108 -3.87 5.04 17.58
CA ILE A 108 -4.97 4.16 17.11
C ILE A 108 -5.16 2.97 18.06
N ILE A 109 -4.07 2.33 18.50
CA ILE A 109 -4.12 1.23 19.48
C ILE A 109 -4.80 1.68 20.78
N GLU A 110 -4.37 2.83 21.32
CA GLU A 110 -4.95 3.37 22.55
C GLU A 110 -6.45 3.65 22.41
N LEU A 111 -6.87 4.25 21.29
CA LEU A 111 -8.28 4.51 21.05
C LEU A 111 -9.09 3.22 20.86
N CYS A 112 -8.56 2.22 20.17
CA CYS A 112 -9.22 0.92 20.03
C CYS A 112 -9.43 0.25 21.40
N LEU A 113 -8.44 0.29 22.28
CA LEU A 113 -8.52 -0.31 23.61
C LEU A 113 -9.47 0.45 24.56
N ASN A 114 -9.57 1.77 24.41
CA ASN A 114 -10.36 2.61 25.30
C ASN A 114 -11.77 2.93 24.75
N THR A 115 -12.13 2.43 23.58
CA THR A 115 -13.47 2.60 22.99
C THR A 115 -14.20 1.26 22.96
N PRO A 116 -15.10 0.96 23.91
CA PRO A 116 -15.70 -0.37 24.06
C PRO A 116 -16.47 -0.88 22.83
N ARG A 117 -16.94 0.04 21.96
CA ARG A 117 -17.66 -0.31 20.74
C ARG A 117 -16.73 -0.61 19.56
N ILE A 118 -15.43 -0.38 19.67
CA ILE A 118 -14.46 -0.86 18.68
C ILE A 118 -14.19 -2.33 18.95
N THR A 119 -14.59 -3.17 18.01
CA THR A 119 -14.54 -4.63 18.18
C THR A 119 -13.35 -5.25 17.47
N LYS A 120 -12.72 -4.54 16.51
CA LYS A 120 -11.56 -5.04 15.77
C LYS A 120 -10.72 -3.94 15.16
N LEU A 121 -9.41 -4.18 15.10
CA LEU A 121 -8.43 -3.41 14.34
C LEU A 121 -7.81 -4.30 13.24
N VAL A 122 -7.78 -3.82 12.00
CA VAL A 122 -6.93 -4.37 10.94
C VAL A 122 -5.84 -3.35 10.64
N TYR A 123 -4.60 -3.70 10.94
CA TYR A 123 -3.46 -2.83 10.67
C TYR A 123 -2.84 -3.15 9.30
N CYS A 124 -2.68 -2.13 8.46
CA CYS A 124 -1.99 -2.22 7.18
C CYS A 124 -0.49 -1.97 7.37
N SER A 125 0.28 -3.05 7.46
CA SER A 125 1.73 -3.03 7.47
C SER A 125 2.29 -2.98 6.03
N SER A 126 3.31 -3.76 5.73
CA SER A 126 3.94 -3.92 4.41
C SER A 126 4.77 -5.20 4.40
N THR A 127 4.92 -5.85 3.24
CA THR A 127 5.93 -6.90 3.05
C THR A 127 7.34 -6.40 3.29
N GLY A 128 7.58 -5.10 3.19
CA GLY A 128 8.85 -4.48 3.55
C GLY A 128 9.22 -4.60 5.03
N ALA A 129 8.25 -4.84 5.93
CA ALA A 129 8.49 -5.08 7.36
C ALA A 129 9.00 -6.49 7.66
N ILE A 130 8.90 -7.42 6.71
CA ILE A 130 9.32 -8.81 6.86
C ILE A 130 10.76 -8.95 6.39
N PRO A 131 11.66 -9.54 7.20
CA PRO A 131 13.04 -9.80 6.80
C PRO A 131 13.13 -10.66 5.53
N GLU A 132 14.10 -10.33 4.69
CA GLU A 132 14.33 -11.04 3.44
C GLU A 132 14.76 -12.49 3.70
N GLN A 133 14.28 -13.40 2.86
CA GLN A 133 14.73 -14.78 2.79
C GLN A 133 15.67 -14.98 1.58
N PRO A 134 16.55 -15.98 1.59
CA PRO A 134 17.37 -16.30 0.41
C PRO A 134 16.53 -16.49 -0.86
N LYS A 135 17.06 -16.08 -2.01
CA LYS A 135 16.40 -16.30 -3.31
C LYS A 135 16.01 -17.77 -3.48
N GLY A 136 14.79 -18.01 -3.97
CA GLY A 136 14.23 -19.36 -4.14
C GLY A 136 13.49 -19.92 -2.91
N MET A 137 13.49 -19.18 -1.79
CA MET A 137 12.65 -19.49 -0.63
C MET A 137 11.51 -18.46 -0.56
N ALA A 138 10.28 -18.93 -0.47
CA ALA A 138 9.15 -18.03 -0.30
C ALA A 138 9.23 -17.32 1.06
N ILE A 139 8.95 -16.01 1.07
CA ILE A 139 8.83 -15.22 2.28
C ILE A 139 7.44 -15.46 2.86
N THR A 140 7.37 -15.94 4.09
CA THR A 140 6.13 -16.23 4.84
C THR A 140 5.93 -15.24 5.97
N GLU A 141 4.76 -15.26 6.59
CA GLU A 141 4.48 -14.49 7.80
C GLU A 141 5.42 -14.91 8.95
N ILE A 142 5.69 -13.96 9.82
CA ILE A 142 6.50 -14.12 11.04
C ILE A 142 5.73 -13.58 12.24
N ASP A 143 6.10 -14.01 13.45
CA ASP A 143 5.42 -13.65 14.70
C ASP A 143 6.14 -12.53 15.47
N PHE A 144 7.35 -12.16 15.08
CA PHE A 144 8.16 -11.13 15.73
C PHE A 144 8.87 -10.25 14.71
N PHE A 145 8.71 -8.93 14.87
CA PHE A 145 9.24 -7.92 13.96
C PHE A 145 10.36 -7.13 14.62
N ASP A 146 11.57 -7.23 14.05
CA ASP A 146 12.78 -6.50 14.46
C ASP A 146 13.15 -5.51 13.35
N GLU A 147 13.04 -4.22 13.64
CA GLU A 147 13.33 -3.15 12.68
C GLU A 147 14.78 -3.16 12.20
N THR A 148 15.71 -3.74 12.99
CA THR A 148 17.13 -3.84 12.61
C THR A 148 17.38 -4.86 11.50
N LYS A 149 16.40 -5.70 11.19
CA LYS A 149 16.50 -6.76 10.16
C LYS A 149 15.96 -6.32 8.79
N VAL A 150 15.44 -5.12 8.69
CA VAL A 150 14.87 -4.59 7.44
C VAL A 150 15.51 -3.26 7.06
N PRO A 151 15.79 -3.00 5.76
CA PRO A 151 16.49 -1.81 5.32
C PRO A 151 15.53 -0.64 5.06
N GLY A 152 15.97 0.56 5.42
CA GLY A 152 15.31 1.82 5.11
C GLY A 152 14.23 2.23 6.11
N CYS A 153 14.09 3.54 6.30
CA CYS A 153 13.26 4.15 7.33
C CYS A 153 11.80 3.71 7.28
N TYR A 154 11.23 3.57 6.06
CA TYR A 154 9.84 3.12 5.89
C TYR A 154 9.64 1.69 6.39
N ALA A 155 10.47 0.74 5.93
CA ALA A 155 10.37 -0.66 6.33
C ALA A 155 10.56 -0.82 7.84
N GLN A 156 11.54 -0.12 8.41
CA GLN A 156 11.78 -0.08 9.86
C GLN A 156 10.58 0.47 10.63
N SER A 157 9.97 1.56 10.15
CA SER A 157 8.77 2.13 10.79
C SER A 157 7.58 1.16 10.75
N LYS A 158 7.42 0.40 9.64
CA LYS A 158 6.37 -0.60 9.53
C LYS A 158 6.64 -1.82 10.42
N ALA A 159 7.90 -2.27 10.56
CA ALA A 159 8.26 -3.33 11.48
C ALA A 159 7.98 -2.93 12.94
N LEU A 160 8.44 -1.74 13.37
CA LEU A 160 8.15 -1.20 14.70
C LEU A 160 6.64 -1.12 14.98
N ALA A 161 5.88 -0.52 14.07
CA ALA A 161 4.43 -0.36 14.26
C ALA A 161 3.69 -1.72 14.26
N THR A 162 4.16 -2.69 13.47
CA THR A 162 3.60 -4.05 13.49
C THR A 162 3.83 -4.70 14.86
N GLN A 163 5.05 -4.59 15.40
CA GLN A 163 5.36 -5.14 16.71
C GLN A 163 4.51 -4.49 17.80
N GLU A 164 4.30 -3.17 17.78
CA GLU A 164 3.41 -2.48 18.73
C GLU A 164 1.97 -3.00 18.68
N VAL A 165 1.45 -3.32 17.48
CA VAL A 165 0.11 -3.93 17.34
C VAL A 165 0.08 -5.33 17.95
N LEU A 166 1.07 -6.18 17.65
CA LEU A 166 1.15 -7.54 18.17
C LEU A 166 1.36 -7.55 19.70
N ASP A 167 2.18 -6.65 20.22
CA ASP A 167 2.38 -6.49 21.67
C ASP A 167 1.06 -6.08 22.37
N ALA A 168 0.29 -5.19 21.76
CA ALA A 168 -1.02 -4.81 22.28
C ALA A 168 -2.02 -5.97 22.25
N VAL A 169 -1.96 -6.83 21.24
CA VAL A 169 -2.75 -8.08 21.21
C VAL A 169 -2.37 -9.00 22.36
N HIS A 170 -1.07 -9.29 22.50
CA HIS A 170 -0.58 -10.30 23.45
C HIS A 170 -0.67 -9.84 24.90
N HIS A 171 -0.44 -8.56 25.18
CA HIS A 171 -0.30 -8.07 26.55
C HIS A 171 -1.46 -7.19 27.03
N ARG A 172 -2.30 -6.69 26.13
CA ARG A 172 -3.37 -5.73 26.45
C ARG A 172 -4.76 -6.17 25.99
N GLY A 173 -4.86 -7.33 25.31
CA GLY A 173 -6.13 -7.90 24.86
C GLY A 173 -6.75 -7.17 23.65
N LEU A 174 -5.96 -6.47 22.85
CA LEU A 174 -6.44 -5.85 21.61
C LEU A 174 -6.89 -6.95 20.63
N ASN A 175 -8.10 -6.84 20.10
CA ASN A 175 -8.52 -7.68 18.97
C ASN A 175 -8.02 -7.07 17.67
N ALA A 176 -6.86 -7.50 17.19
CA ALA A 176 -6.28 -7.00 15.96
C ALA A 176 -5.67 -8.13 15.11
N CYS A 177 -5.63 -7.91 13.80
CA CYS A 177 -4.78 -8.67 12.87
C CYS A 177 -4.04 -7.70 11.96
N VAL A 178 -2.98 -8.19 11.33
CA VAL A 178 -2.09 -7.39 10.48
C VAL A 178 -2.14 -7.92 9.06
N VAL A 179 -2.17 -7.03 8.07
CA VAL A 179 -1.97 -7.38 6.67
C VAL A 179 -0.67 -6.76 6.16
N HIS A 180 0.04 -7.49 5.33
CA HIS A 180 1.32 -7.10 4.72
C HIS A 180 1.16 -7.03 3.20
N PRO A 181 0.67 -5.90 2.64
CA PRO A 181 0.63 -5.72 1.20
C PRO A 181 2.03 -5.70 0.59
N SER A 182 2.19 -6.27 -0.60
CA SER A 182 3.32 -6.00 -1.48
C SER A 182 3.19 -4.63 -2.15
N GLY A 183 3.93 -4.34 -3.22
CA GLY A 183 3.78 -3.09 -3.95
C GLY A 183 2.36 -2.94 -4.50
N ILE A 184 1.87 -1.71 -4.58
CA ILE A 184 0.49 -1.39 -4.96
C ILE A 184 0.47 -0.75 -6.34
N MET A 185 -0.39 -1.24 -7.23
CA MET A 185 -0.70 -0.64 -8.52
C MET A 185 -2.20 -0.75 -8.81
N GLY A 186 -2.68 -0.06 -9.84
CA GLY A 186 -4.08 -0.14 -10.24
C GLY A 186 -4.66 1.23 -10.57
N PRO A 187 -5.90 1.29 -11.08
CA PRO A 187 -6.59 2.55 -11.37
C PRO A 187 -6.95 3.31 -10.10
N GLY A 188 -7.00 4.64 -10.18
CA GLY A 188 -7.39 5.51 -9.06
C GLY A 188 -6.23 5.99 -8.18
N ASP A 189 -4.97 5.86 -8.63
CA ASP A 189 -3.81 6.48 -7.97
C ASP A 189 -3.69 7.96 -8.32
N TYR A 190 -4.57 8.77 -7.74
CA TYR A 190 -4.62 10.22 -7.99
C TYR A 190 -3.39 10.98 -7.45
N ALA A 191 -2.61 10.36 -6.58
CA ALA A 191 -1.35 10.91 -6.11
C ALA A 191 -0.19 10.67 -7.09
N ILE A 192 -0.42 9.82 -8.12
CA ILE A 192 0.58 9.40 -9.11
C ILE A 192 1.86 8.95 -8.40
N GLY A 193 1.73 7.88 -7.62
CA GLY A 193 2.84 7.28 -6.89
C GLY A 193 3.91 6.69 -7.80
N GLU A 194 5.01 6.22 -7.21
CA GLU A 194 6.18 5.77 -7.97
C GLU A 194 5.87 4.64 -9.00
N PRO A 195 5.05 3.61 -8.69
CA PRO A 195 4.67 2.60 -9.68
C PRO A 195 3.93 3.19 -10.88
N THR A 196 2.96 4.08 -10.62
CA THR A 196 2.18 4.77 -11.66
C THR A 196 3.05 5.69 -12.50
N GLN A 197 3.97 6.46 -11.89
CA GLN A 197 4.95 7.27 -12.62
C GLN A 197 5.83 6.42 -13.52
N ASN A 198 6.27 5.26 -13.06
CA ASN A 198 7.08 4.35 -13.87
C ASN A 198 6.31 3.82 -15.08
N LEU A 199 5.04 3.46 -14.91
CA LEU A 199 4.16 3.03 -16.00
C LEU A 199 4.00 4.16 -17.03
N ILE A 200 3.70 5.39 -16.61
CA ILE A 200 3.59 6.56 -17.49
C ILE A 200 4.88 6.80 -18.29
N ARG A 201 6.05 6.69 -17.64
CA ARG A 201 7.35 6.86 -18.31
C ARG A 201 7.62 5.76 -19.34
N ILE A 202 7.16 4.54 -19.13
CA ILE A 202 7.25 3.44 -20.11
C ILE A 202 6.36 3.79 -21.31
N ILE A 203 5.11 4.18 -21.08
CA ILE A 203 4.16 4.56 -22.13
C ILE A 203 4.74 5.70 -22.98
N ASN A 204 5.23 6.76 -22.38
CA ASN A 204 5.82 7.90 -23.07
C ASN A 204 7.17 7.61 -23.74
N GLY A 205 7.76 6.41 -23.57
CA GLY A 205 9.07 6.08 -24.09
C GLY A 205 10.24 6.81 -23.42
N GLU A 206 10.02 7.34 -22.22
CA GLU A 206 11.04 8.05 -21.42
C GLU A 206 11.99 7.09 -20.70
N ARG A 207 11.75 5.78 -20.80
CA ARG A 207 12.60 4.72 -20.28
C ARG A 207 13.27 3.92 -21.40
N PRO A 208 14.41 4.37 -21.93
CA PRO A 208 15.12 3.65 -22.99
C PRO A 208 15.75 2.35 -22.50
N MET A 209 16.03 2.24 -21.19
CA MET A 209 16.66 1.08 -20.56
C MET A 209 15.94 0.73 -19.25
N GLY A 210 15.86 -0.57 -18.96
CA GLY A 210 15.36 -1.14 -17.70
C GLY A 210 16.47 -1.80 -16.88
N ILE A 211 16.06 -2.43 -15.78
CA ILE A 211 16.89 -3.26 -14.90
C ILE A 211 16.44 -4.70 -15.06
N ASP A 212 17.38 -5.63 -15.14
CA ASP A 212 17.08 -7.07 -15.16
C ASP A 212 16.86 -7.56 -13.73
N GLY A 213 15.65 -7.35 -13.24
CA GLY A 213 15.19 -7.69 -11.91
C GLY A 213 13.70 -7.98 -11.92
N ASP A 214 13.15 -8.28 -10.77
CA ASP A 214 11.72 -8.52 -10.56
C ASP A 214 11.14 -7.66 -9.43
N PHE A 215 9.84 -7.67 -9.32
CA PHE A 215 9.10 -7.06 -8.22
C PHE A 215 7.75 -7.77 -8.03
N ASN A 216 7.09 -7.47 -6.92
CA ASN A 216 5.77 -7.98 -6.62
C ASN A 216 4.81 -6.81 -6.46
N LEU A 217 3.81 -6.73 -7.32
CA LEU A 217 2.78 -5.70 -7.30
C LEU A 217 1.39 -6.33 -7.28
N CYS A 218 0.52 -5.80 -6.45
CA CYS A 218 -0.87 -6.19 -6.38
C CYS A 218 -1.77 -5.08 -6.88
N ASP A 219 -2.88 -5.48 -7.49
CA ASP A 219 -3.95 -4.55 -7.79
C ASP A 219 -4.55 -4.00 -6.49
N VAL A 220 -4.70 -2.69 -6.43
CA VAL A 220 -5.27 -1.98 -5.27
C VAL A 220 -6.66 -2.49 -4.89
N ARG A 221 -7.44 -2.94 -5.87
CA ARG A 221 -8.81 -3.47 -5.68
C ARG A 221 -8.78 -4.83 -4.98
N ASP A 222 -7.79 -5.67 -5.29
CA ASP A 222 -7.59 -6.97 -4.66
C ASP A 222 -7.06 -6.80 -3.24
N LEU A 223 -6.14 -5.84 -3.04
CA LEU A 223 -5.66 -5.47 -1.71
C LEU A 223 -6.79 -4.95 -0.82
N ALA A 224 -7.69 -4.11 -1.38
CA ALA A 224 -8.85 -3.60 -0.66
C ALA A 224 -9.78 -4.75 -0.23
N GLN A 225 -10.04 -5.71 -1.11
CA GLN A 225 -10.80 -6.92 -0.77
C GLN A 225 -10.09 -7.75 0.30
N GLY A 226 -8.76 -7.88 0.24
CA GLY A 226 -7.96 -8.55 1.27
C GLY A 226 -8.08 -7.87 2.64
N MET A 227 -8.02 -6.52 2.68
CA MET A 227 -8.25 -5.71 3.90
C MET A 227 -9.65 -5.95 4.48
N ILE A 228 -10.68 -5.89 3.64
CA ILE A 228 -12.07 -6.14 4.04
C ILE A 228 -12.26 -7.61 4.47
N GLY A 229 -11.60 -8.55 3.79
CA GLY A 229 -11.53 -9.96 4.18
C GLY A 229 -10.94 -10.15 5.58
N ALA A 230 -9.82 -9.45 5.87
CA ALA A 230 -9.19 -9.46 7.20
C ALA A 230 -10.09 -8.87 8.28
N ALA A 231 -10.85 -7.81 7.97
CA ALA A 231 -11.86 -7.27 8.87
C ALA A 231 -12.96 -8.29 9.22
N LYS A 232 -13.42 -9.02 8.23
CA LYS A 232 -14.53 -9.99 8.36
C LYS A 232 -14.10 -11.34 8.96
N LYS A 233 -12.88 -11.81 8.67
CA LYS A 233 -12.46 -13.20 8.94
C LYS A 233 -11.10 -13.32 9.62
N GLY A 234 -10.23 -12.30 9.56
CA GLY A 234 -8.88 -12.35 10.10
C GLY A 234 -8.88 -12.73 11.59
N ARG A 235 -7.99 -13.64 11.98
CA ARG A 235 -7.86 -14.08 13.38
C ARG A 235 -7.01 -13.09 14.19
N THR A 236 -7.36 -12.92 15.45
CA THR A 236 -6.62 -12.06 16.38
C THR A 236 -5.17 -12.52 16.54
N GLY A 237 -4.23 -11.60 16.42
CA GLY A 237 -2.79 -11.85 16.53
C GLY A 237 -2.14 -12.35 15.24
N GLU A 238 -2.91 -12.63 14.19
CA GLU A 238 -2.38 -13.18 12.96
C GLU A 238 -1.92 -12.11 11.97
N CYS A 239 -0.85 -12.44 11.25
CA CYS A 239 -0.35 -11.70 10.11
C CYS A 239 -0.77 -12.37 8.81
N TYR A 240 -1.07 -11.59 7.77
CA TYR A 240 -1.47 -12.08 6.45
C TYR A 240 -0.72 -11.33 5.36
N ILE A 241 0.03 -12.06 4.53
CA ILE A 241 0.69 -11.49 3.35
C ILE A 241 -0.34 -11.36 2.23
N LEU A 242 -0.48 -10.14 1.70
CA LEU A 242 -1.31 -9.84 0.53
C LEU A 242 -0.37 -9.51 -0.64
N ALA A 243 0.04 -10.54 -1.37
CA ALA A 243 0.98 -10.44 -2.47
C ALA A 243 0.46 -11.19 -3.70
N ASN A 244 0.97 -10.80 -4.87
CA ASN A 244 0.79 -11.49 -6.14
C ASN A 244 2.03 -12.37 -6.43
N GLU A 245 2.06 -13.00 -7.60
CA GLU A 245 3.29 -13.61 -8.11
C GLU A 245 4.30 -12.54 -8.51
N PRO A 246 5.62 -12.77 -8.34
CA PRO A 246 6.62 -11.83 -8.81
C PRO A 246 6.60 -11.74 -10.35
N VAL A 247 6.83 -10.55 -10.88
CA VAL A 247 6.94 -10.29 -12.31
C VAL A 247 8.28 -9.64 -12.64
N THR A 248 8.95 -10.09 -13.70
CA THR A 248 10.18 -9.43 -14.16
C THR A 248 9.87 -8.05 -14.74
N PHE A 249 10.75 -7.08 -14.52
CA PHE A 249 10.57 -5.75 -15.10
C PHE A 249 10.50 -5.78 -16.63
N LYS A 250 11.19 -6.73 -17.25
CA LYS A 250 11.13 -6.95 -18.69
C LYS A 250 9.73 -7.35 -19.15
N GLU A 251 9.12 -8.29 -18.47
CA GLU A 251 7.76 -8.75 -18.76
C GLU A 251 6.74 -7.67 -18.52
N PHE A 252 6.87 -6.94 -17.41
CA PHE A 252 6.03 -5.78 -17.11
C PHE A 252 6.10 -4.72 -18.22
N CYS A 253 7.31 -4.35 -18.65
CA CYS A 253 7.48 -3.41 -19.77
C CYS A 253 6.86 -3.92 -21.07
N ARG A 254 6.92 -5.23 -21.33
CA ARG A 254 6.28 -5.85 -22.50
C ARG A 254 4.75 -5.65 -22.43
N MET A 255 4.13 -6.04 -21.32
CA MET A 255 2.69 -5.92 -21.12
C MET A 255 2.22 -4.45 -21.24
N VAL A 256 2.92 -3.52 -20.59
CA VAL A 256 2.60 -2.09 -20.69
C VAL A 256 2.69 -1.57 -22.14
N THR A 257 3.75 -1.98 -22.87
CA THR A 257 3.95 -1.53 -24.25
C THR A 257 2.91 -2.12 -25.20
N GLU A 258 2.54 -3.39 -25.01
CA GLU A 258 1.52 -4.05 -25.83
C GLU A 258 0.14 -3.45 -25.61
N GLU A 259 -0.20 -3.10 -24.37
CA GLU A 259 -1.48 -2.50 -24.02
C GLU A 259 -1.60 -1.03 -24.49
N SER A 260 -0.54 -0.24 -24.29
CA SER A 260 -0.59 1.19 -24.55
C SER A 260 -0.20 1.60 -25.99
N GLY A 261 0.37 0.67 -26.78
CA GLY A 261 0.98 1.02 -28.07
C GLY A 261 2.31 1.79 -27.95
N GLY A 262 2.80 2.03 -26.73
CA GLY A 262 3.96 2.86 -26.44
C GLY A 262 5.30 2.27 -26.93
N LYS A 263 6.40 3.00 -26.68
CA LYS A 263 7.74 2.62 -27.17
C LYS A 263 8.34 1.48 -26.34
N LYS A 264 8.90 0.47 -27.02
CA LYS A 264 9.55 -0.66 -26.36
C LYS A 264 10.81 -0.24 -25.60
N VAL A 265 10.97 -0.71 -24.36
CA VAL A 265 12.23 -0.66 -23.62
C VAL A 265 13.25 -1.57 -24.32
N LYS A 266 14.37 -1.00 -24.79
CA LYS A 266 15.27 -1.69 -25.74
C LYS A 266 16.34 -2.55 -25.08
N ALA A 267 16.72 -2.25 -23.85
CA ALA A 267 17.79 -2.93 -23.13
C ALA A 267 17.50 -3.07 -21.65
N PHE A 268 17.99 -4.13 -21.04
CA PHE A 268 17.89 -4.37 -19.60
C PHE A 268 19.29 -4.57 -19.04
N LEU A 269 19.65 -3.76 -18.05
CA LEU A 269 20.96 -3.83 -17.40
C LEU A 269 20.93 -4.89 -16.30
N PRO A 270 21.94 -5.75 -16.21
CA PRO A 270 22.12 -6.58 -15.03
C PRO A 270 22.18 -5.73 -13.75
N THR A 271 21.66 -6.24 -12.64
CA THR A 271 21.52 -5.50 -11.38
C THR A 271 22.86 -4.93 -10.88
N PHE A 272 23.98 -5.65 -11.05
CA PHE A 272 25.30 -5.14 -10.66
C PHE A 272 25.72 -3.88 -11.47
N ALA A 273 25.44 -3.85 -12.78
CA ALA A 273 25.74 -2.69 -13.61
C ALA A 273 24.80 -1.53 -13.32
N ALA A 274 23.51 -1.81 -13.09
CA ALA A 274 22.52 -0.84 -12.67
C ALA A 274 22.91 -0.21 -11.33
N ASN A 275 23.44 -0.98 -10.38
CA ASN A 275 23.87 -0.47 -9.08
C ASN A 275 25.06 0.50 -9.17
N ILE A 276 26.06 0.20 -10.01
CA ILE A 276 27.18 1.12 -10.28
C ILE A 276 26.63 2.45 -10.85
N MET A 277 25.73 2.37 -11.83
CA MET A 277 25.14 3.55 -12.45
C MET A 277 24.28 4.36 -11.45
N ALA A 278 23.52 3.68 -10.58
CA ALA A 278 22.71 4.31 -9.56
C ALA A 278 23.58 5.13 -8.59
N HIS A 279 24.68 4.57 -8.08
CA HIS A 279 25.61 5.32 -7.23
C HIS A 279 26.22 6.55 -7.93
N MET A 280 26.53 6.44 -9.24
CA MET A 280 27.00 7.60 -10.01
C MET A 280 25.91 8.68 -10.12
N MET A 281 24.66 8.29 -10.37
CA MET A 281 23.53 9.21 -10.44
C MET A 281 23.24 9.87 -9.09
N GLU A 282 23.28 9.12 -7.99
CA GLU A 282 23.14 9.65 -6.63
C GLU A 282 24.23 10.66 -6.28
N ALA A 283 25.50 10.36 -6.66
CA ALA A 283 26.62 11.27 -6.46
C ALA A 283 26.46 12.58 -7.26
N LYS A 284 25.94 12.49 -8.49
CA LYS A 284 25.61 13.66 -9.32
C LYS A 284 24.45 14.46 -8.71
N ALA A 285 23.40 13.78 -8.31
CA ALA A 285 22.20 14.37 -7.69
C ALA A 285 22.54 15.18 -6.43
N LYS A 286 23.43 14.66 -5.57
CA LYS A 286 23.93 15.39 -4.39
C LYS A 286 24.64 16.70 -4.74
N LYS A 287 25.21 16.82 -5.94
CA LYS A 287 25.89 18.04 -6.41
C LYS A 287 24.94 18.99 -7.12
N SER A 288 23.98 18.48 -7.91
CA SER A 288 23.06 19.30 -8.71
C SER A 288 21.79 19.70 -7.95
N GLY A 289 21.44 19.01 -6.85
CA GLY A 289 20.16 19.18 -6.14
C GLY A 289 18.96 18.55 -6.86
N GLU A 290 19.17 17.88 -8.00
CA GLU A 290 18.13 17.19 -8.75
C GLU A 290 17.89 15.79 -8.19
N LYS A 291 16.66 15.27 -8.31
CA LYS A 291 16.38 13.87 -7.92
C LYS A 291 16.99 12.90 -8.93
N PRO A 292 17.72 11.84 -8.48
CA PRO A 292 18.27 10.86 -9.40
C PRO A 292 17.14 10.05 -10.05
N LEU A 293 17.29 9.70 -11.33
CA LEU A 293 16.33 8.85 -12.06
C LEU A 293 16.30 7.41 -11.57
N MET A 294 17.40 6.96 -10.96
CA MET A 294 17.58 5.61 -10.39
C MET A 294 18.43 5.74 -9.13
N THR A 295 18.01 5.06 -8.08
CA THR A 295 18.74 4.98 -6.80
C THR A 295 19.25 3.55 -6.57
N SER A 296 20.28 3.41 -5.76
CA SER A 296 20.77 2.10 -5.30
C SER A 296 19.69 1.33 -4.56
N PHE A 297 18.79 2.03 -3.86
CA PHE A 297 17.64 1.42 -3.19
C PHE A 297 16.62 0.86 -4.19
N ASN A 298 16.32 1.55 -5.30
CA ASN A 298 15.45 1.02 -6.34
C ASN A 298 16.06 -0.26 -6.99
N VAL A 299 17.38 -0.26 -7.23
CA VAL A 299 18.07 -1.45 -7.77
C VAL A 299 17.99 -2.60 -6.77
N TYR A 300 18.26 -2.34 -5.48
CA TYR A 300 18.13 -3.33 -4.42
C TYR A 300 16.71 -3.92 -4.37
N SER A 301 15.68 -3.07 -4.44
CA SER A 301 14.27 -3.51 -4.40
C SER A 301 13.90 -4.45 -5.55
N MET A 302 14.57 -4.32 -6.71
CA MET A 302 14.37 -5.19 -7.87
C MET A 302 15.30 -6.42 -7.88
N ASP A 303 16.38 -6.40 -7.11
CA ASP A 303 17.33 -7.52 -6.99
C ASP A 303 17.03 -8.43 -5.79
N ARG A 304 16.28 -7.94 -4.80
CA ARG A 304 15.91 -8.73 -3.61
C ARG A 304 15.00 -9.90 -3.95
N ASN A 305 14.78 -10.79 -2.98
CA ASN A 305 13.74 -11.82 -3.09
C ASN A 305 12.34 -11.18 -2.99
N ASN A 306 11.55 -11.26 -4.05
CA ASN A 306 10.18 -10.75 -4.13
C ASN A 306 9.12 -11.88 -4.18
N GLN A 307 9.50 -13.10 -3.82
CA GLN A 307 8.61 -14.26 -3.76
C GLN A 307 7.95 -14.35 -2.38
N PHE A 308 6.69 -13.97 -2.29
CA PHE A 308 5.89 -14.01 -1.07
C PHE A 308 4.87 -15.12 -1.12
N ASP A 309 4.60 -15.77 0.02
CA ASP A 309 3.55 -16.77 0.17
C ASP A 309 2.28 -16.11 0.72
N SER A 310 1.23 -16.09 -0.09
CA SER A 310 -0.10 -15.57 0.28
C SER A 310 -1.12 -16.67 0.56
N SER A 311 -0.69 -17.92 0.68
CA SER A 311 -1.59 -19.08 0.84
C SER A 311 -2.52 -18.92 2.03
N LYS A 312 -2.01 -18.45 3.16
CA LYS A 312 -2.79 -18.18 4.37
C LYS A 312 -3.90 -17.15 4.14
N ALA A 313 -3.57 -16.05 3.46
CA ALA A 313 -4.57 -15.03 3.11
C ALA A 313 -5.62 -15.56 2.13
N LYS A 314 -5.21 -16.38 1.16
CA LYS A 314 -6.13 -17.03 0.20
C LYS A 314 -7.10 -17.98 0.92
N GLU A 315 -6.60 -18.81 1.82
CA GLU A 315 -7.41 -19.80 2.55
C GLU A 315 -8.34 -19.17 3.58
N GLU A 316 -7.83 -18.26 4.41
CA GLU A 316 -8.56 -17.75 5.56
C GLU A 316 -9.40 -16.50 5.23
N LEU A 317 -8.88 -15.59 4.41
CA LEU A 317 -9.55 -14.34 4.08
C LEU A 317 -10.39 -14.41 2.81
N GLY A 318 -10.10 -15.36 1.91
CA GLY A 318 -10.63 -15.42 0.56
C GLY A 318 -9.95 -14.42 -0.37
N TYR A 319 -8.67 -14.08 -0.07
CA TYR A 319 -7.86 -13.21 -0.91
C TYR A 319 -7.59 -13.85 -2.27
N SER A 320 -7.65 -13.06 -3.33
CA SER A 320 -7.28 -13.49 -4.68
C SER A 320 -6.67 -12.30 -5.43
N THR A 321 -5.84 -12.61 -6.41
CA THR A 321 -5.20 -11.59 -7.24
C THR A 321 -5.62 -11.77 -8.69
N ARG A 322 -5.87 -10.65 -9.37
CA ARG A 322 -6.07 -10.62 -10.81
C ARG A 322 -4.75 -10.72 -11.56
N PRO A 323 -4.77 -11.13 -12.85
CA PRO A 323 -3.60 -11.11 -13.71
C PRO A 323 -3.05 -9.68 -13.89
N TYR A 324 -1.74 -9.56 -14.09
CA TYR A 324 -1.09 -8.26 -14.35
C TYR A 324 -1.65 -7.55 -15.58
N GLU A 325 -1.98 -8.32 -16.61
CA GLU A 325 -2.55 -7.80 -17.87
C GLU A 325 -3.84 -7.04 -17.62
N GLU A 326 -4.74 -7.57 -16.76
CA GLU A 326 -5.99 -6.90 -16.41
C GLU A 326 -5.71 -5.60 -15.64
N THR A 327 -4.83 -5.63 -14.65
CA THR A 327 -4.46 -4.43 -13.89
C THR A 327 -3.83 -3.36 -14.78
N ILE A 328 -2.94 -3.75 -15.69
CA ILE A 328 -2.27 -2.83 -16.62
C ILE A 328 -3.27 -2.24 -17.60
N HIS A 329 -4.16 -3.06 -18.16
CA HIS A 329 -5.25 -2.60 -19.02
C HIS A 329 -6.07 -1.53 -18.32
N ASP A 330 -6.60 -1.82 -17.14
CA ASP A 330 -7.44 -0.89 -16.39
C ASP A 330 -6.70 0.39 -15.99
N MET A 331 -5.41 0.30 -15.67
CA MET A 331 -4.57 1.48 -15.40
C MET A 331 -4.41 2.34 -16.64
N VAL A 332 -4.13 1.76 -17.80
CA VAL A 332 -3.97 2.51 -19.05
C VAL A 332 -5.30 3.20 -19.41
N GLN A 333 -6.43 2.50 -19.30
CA GLN A 333 -7.75 3.08 -19.56
C GLN A 333 -8.07 4.21 -18.58
N TRP A 334 -7.76 4.03 -17.30
CA TRP A 334 -7.94 5.07 -16.29
C TRP A 334 -7.07 6.31 -16.57
N LEU A 335 -5.79 6.13 -16.89
CA LEU A 335 -4.87 7.24 -17.23
C LEU A 335 -5.32 8.03 -18.47
N LEU A 336 -5.88 7.34 -19.48
CA LEU A 336 -6.49 7.96 -20.64
C LEU A 336 -7.75 8.75 -20.26
N ALA A 337 -8.62 8.18 -19.46
CA ALA A 337 -9.87 8.81 -19.02
C ALA A 337 -9.63 10.08 -18.19
N GLU A 338 -8.58 10.07 -17.32
CA GLU A 338 -8.16 11.23 -16.53
C GLU A 338 -7.33 12.25 -17.35
N GLY A 339 -7.01 11.95 -18.62
CA GLY A 339 -6.20 12.82 -19.49
C GLY A 339 -4.73 12.94 -19.05
N ILE A 340 -4.24 11.97 -18.26
CA ILE A 340 -2.85 11.96 -17.76
C ILE A 340 -1.89 11.48 -18.84
N ILE A 341 -2.34 10.55 -19.71
CA ILE A 341 -1.65 10.13 -20.92
C ILE A 341 -2.52 10.43 -22.13
N LYS A 342 -1.89 10.53 -23.30
CA LYS A 342 -2.59 10.76 -24.57
C LYS A 342 -2.60 9.48 -25.40
N ASN A 343 -3.63 9.30 -26.22
CA ASN A 343 -3.67 8.25 -27.24
C ASN A 343 -2.83 8.70 -28.45
N GLU A 344 -1.81 7.92 -28.85
CA GLU A 344 -0.98 8.29 -30.04
C GLU A 344 -1.81 8.41 -31.34
N GLU A 345 -3.01 7.82 -31.42
CA GLU A 345 -3.91 7.97 -32.59
C GLU A 345 -4.53 9.37 -32.74
N GLN A 346 -4.35 10.28 -31.77
CA GLN A 346 -4.89 11.65 -31.82
C GLN A 346 -3.87 12.70 -32.27
N GLU A 347 -2.59 12.38 -32.43
CA GLU A 347 -1.56 13.32 -32.90
C GLU A 347 -1.41 13.40 -34.43
N ASP A 348 -2.04 12.50 -35.20
CA ASP A 348 -1.98 12.49 -36.67
C ASP A 348 -3.23 13.09 -37.35
N LYS A 349 -3.97 13.96 -36.64
CA LYS A 349 -5.10 14.71 -37.20
C LYS A 349 -4.93 16.25 -36.96
#